data_a18ea81a11c2e26e71cb3f27e2888457
#
_entry.id   a18ea81a11c2e26e71cb3f27e2888457
#
_cell.length_a   1.000
_cell.length_b   1.000
_cell.length_c   1.000
_cell.angle_alpha   90.00
_cell.angle_beta   90.00
_cell.angle_gamma   90.00
#
_symmetry.space_group_name_H-M   'P 1'
#
loop_
_entity.id
_entity.type
_entity.pdbx_description
1 polymer ?
#
loop_
_entity_poly.entity_id
_entity_poly.type
_entity_poly.pdbx_seq_one_letter_code
_entity_poly.pdbx_strand_id
1 'polypeptide(L)'
;MWLTRVSIKNPYFATVLMLAIVLLGLVAYKQIPVEEFPDVKFPVVVVTTTYKGASPDVVEADVSKPIEEAINTISGVKTIRSYSFEGTSSVVAEFNLDVNPDSAAQDVRDKVATAAAGFRSGIDIPLVSRVDMQQNAMMSIVVSSDGMSLRDLTQWADEVAKKKLQTVPG
;
A
#
# COMPACT_ATOMS: atom_id res chain seq x y z
N MET A 1 18.09 -35.13 -34.88
CA MET A 1 17.10 -34.05 -34.99
C MET A 1 15.88 -34.58 -35.75
N TRP A 2 14.90 -35.06 -34.99
CA TRP A 2 13.70 -35.71 -35.55
C TRP A 2 12.73 -34.68 -36.17
N LEU A 3 12.52 -33.58 -35.50
CA LEU A 3 11.59 -32.51 -35.94
C LEU A 3 11.98 -31.89 -37.27
N THR A 4 13.27 -31.61 -37.48
CA THR A 4 13.81 -31.07 -38.74
C THR A 4 13.57 -32.01 -39.92
N ARG A 5 13.71 -33.34 -39.70
CA ARG A 5 13.54 -34.34 -40.76
C ARG A 5 12.06 -34.51 -41.12
N VAL A 6 11.13 -34.36 -40.16
CA VAL A 6 9.67 -34.39 -40.38
C VAL A 6 9.22 -33.15 -41.13
N SER A 7 9.72 -31.96 -40.75
CA SER A 7 9.38 -30.69 -41.41
C SER A 7 9.83 -30.64 -42.87
N ILE A 8 10.99 -31.18 -43.20
CA ILE A 8 11.48 -31.24 -44.59
C ILE A 8 10.66 -32.22 -45.44
N LYS A 9 10.21 -33.34 -44.86
CA LYS A 9 9.42 -34.34 -45.58
C LYS A 9 7.96 -33.92 -45.78
N ASN A 10 7.40 -33.10 -44.89
CA ASN A 10 5.99 -32.65 -44.91
C ASN A 10 5.90 -31.13 -44.74
N PRO A 11 6.03 -30.33 -45.80
CA PRO A 11 5.97 -28.86 -45.72
C PRO A 11 4.62 -28.35 -45.16
N TYR A 12 3.54 -29.05 -45.48
CA TYR A 12 2.23 -28.72 -44.91
C TYR A 12 2.14 -28.85 -43.38
N PHE A 13 2.81 -29.87 -42.83
CA PHE A 13 2.91 -30.04 -41.38
C PHE A 13 3.70 -28.90 -40.73
N ALA A 14 4.78 -28.47 -41.37
CA ALA A 14 5.58 -27.36 -40.87
C ALA A 14 4.80 -26.03 -40.86
N THR A 15 4.02 -25.75 -41.92
CA THR A 15 3.18 -24.52 -41.99
C THR A 15 2.06 -24.54 -40.96
N VAL A 16 1.38 -25.67 -40.76
CA VAL A 16 0.33 -25.79 -39.73
C VAL A 16 0.90 -25.61 -38.32
N LEU A 17 2.05 -26.21 -38.06
CA LEU A 17 2.73 -26.06 -36.74
C LEU A 17 3.13 -24.61 -36.48
N MET A 18 3.68 -23.92 -37.52
CA MET A 18 4.04 -22.50 -37.42
C MET A 18 2.83 -21.60 -37.17
N LEU A 19 1.72 -21.88 -37.85
CA LEU A 19 0.45 -21.17 -37.63
C LEU A 19 -0.11 -21.38 -36.24
N ALA A 20 -0.02 -22.62 -35.72
CA ALA A 20 -0.45 -22.94 -34.36
C ALA A 20 0.37 -22.18 -33.31
N ILE A 21 1.70 -22.09 -33.49
CA ILE A 21 2.56 -21.32 -32.57
C ILE A 21 2.23 -19.82 -32.62
N VAL A 22 1.98 -19.27 -33.83
CA VAL A 22 1.58 -17.85 -33.98
C VAL A 22 0.26 -17.59 -33.28
N LEU A 23 -0.73 -18.46 -33.47
CA LEU A 23 -2.04 -18.33 -32.80
C LEU A 23 -1.92 -18.42 -31.28
N LEU A 24 -1.14 -19.37 -30.75
CA LEU A 24 -0.85 -19.47 -29.32
C LEU A 24 -0.15 -18.23 -28.79
N GLY A 25 0.81 -17.69 -29.56
CA GLY A 25 1.50 -16.45 -29.20
C GLY A 25 0.55 -15.24 -29.13
N LEU A 26 -0.39 -15.13 -30.09
CA LEU A 26 -1.39 -14.05 -30.09
C LEU A 26 -2.37 -14.17 -28.92
N VAL A 27 -2.79 -15.38 -28.56
CA VAL A 27 -3.65 -15.60 -27.40
C VAL A 27 -2.90 -15.27 -26.11
N ALA A 28 -1.65 -15.75 -25.95
CA ALA A 28 -0.83 -15.45 -24.80
C ALA A 28 -0.56 -13.95 -24.65
N TYR A 29 -0.29 -13.26 -25.78
CA TYR A 29 -0.06 -11.81 -25.77
C TYR A 29 -1.25 -11.01 -25.22
N LYS A 30 -2.50 -11.43 -25.55
CA LYS A 30 -3.72 -10.79 -25.04
C LYS A 30 -3.97 -11.05 -23.56
N GLN A 31 -3.36 -12.08 -22.99
CA GLN A 31 -3.52 -12.46 -21.58
C GLN A 31 -2.43 -11.88 -20.66
N ILE A 32 -1.40 -11.23 -21.22
CA ILE A 32 -0.38 -10.57 -20.41
C ILE A 32 -1.01 -9.34 -19.75
N PRO A 33 -1.15 -9.31 -18.42
CA PRO A 33 -1.60 -8.11 -17.71
C PRO A 33 -0.55 -7.02 -17.90
N VAL A 34 -1.00 -5.83 -18.30
CA VAL A 34 -0.15 -4.65 -18.39
C VAL A 34 -0.35 -3.86 -17.10
N GLU A 35 0.63 -3.92 -16.23
CA GLU A 35 0.68 -3.11 -15.02
C GLU A 35 1.57 -1.89 -15.26
N GLU A 36 1.08 -0.70 -14.90
CA GLU A 36 1.81 0.56 -15.06
C GLU A 36 3.00 0.63 -14.10
N PHE A 37 2.86 0.04 -12.91
CA PHE A 37 3.91 -0.06 -11.92
C PHE A 37 4.10 -1.51 -11.46
N PRO A 38 5.34 -1.96 -11.27
CA PRO A 38 5.58 -3.28 -10.69
C PRO A 38 4.99 -3.33 -9.27
N ASP A 39 4.39 -4.46 -8.92
CA ASP A 39 3.82 -4.70 -7.58
C ASP A 39 4.95 -4.82 -6.54
N VAL A 40 5.60 -3.70 -6.24
CA VAL A 40 6.64 -3.62 -5.21
C VAL A 40 6.00 -3.21 -3.90
N LYS A 41 5.86 -4.16 -3.00
CA LYS A 41 5.39 -3.93 -1.65
C LYS A 41 6.54 -3.38 -0.80
N PHE A 42 6.53 -2.08 -0.56
CA PHE A 42 7.47 -1.47 0.38
C PHE A 42 6.97 -1.69 1.82
N PRO A 43 7.70 -2.43 2.65
CA PRO A 43 7.31 -2.64 4.03
C PRO A 43 7.64 -1.40 4.87
N VAL A 44 6.75 -0.42 4.82
CA VAL A 44 6.83 0.83 5.58
C VAL A 44 5.64 0.91 6.53
N VAL A 45 5.93 1.12 7.81
CA VAL A 45 4.93 1.26 8.87
C VAL A 45 5.07 2.65 9.48
N VAL A 46 3.95 3.34 9.67
CA VAL A 46 3.88 4.65 10.31
C VAL A 46 3.11 4.53 11.60
N VAL A 47 3.68 5.04 12.68
CA VAL A 47 3.05 5.14 13.99
C VAL A 47 2.77 6.61 14.28
N THR A 48 1.51 6.97 14.42
CA THR A 48 1.09 8.35 14.75
C THR A 48 0.49 8.37 16.14
N THR A 49 0.95 9.31 16.96
CA THR A 49 0.47 9.46 18.36
C THR A 49 0.21 10.92 18.63
N THR A 50 -0.93 11.22 19.26
CA THR A 50 -1.28 12.59 19.65
C THR A 50 -1.01 12.82 21.14
N TYR A 51 -0.38 13.96 21.44
CA TYR A 51 -0.16 14.44 22.80
C TYR A 51 -0.53 15.92 22.88
N LYS A 52 -1.82 16.19 23.04
CA LYS A 52 -2.38 17.56 22.97
C LYS A 52 -1.71 18.53 23.93
N GLY A 53 -1.29 19.67 23.38
CA GLY A 53 -0.69 20.77 24.15
C GLY A 53 0.79 20.56 24.55
N ALA A 54 1.42 19.47 24.12
CA ALA A 54 2.84 19.25 24.35
C ALA A 54 3.71 19.96 23.30
N SER A 55 4.82 20.54 23.71
CA SER A 55 5.83 21.08 22.79
C SER A 55 6.55 19.95 22.06
N PRO A 56 7.18 20.22 20.89
CA PRO A 56 7.91 19.21 20.13
C PRO A 56 8.97 18.46 20.94
N ASP A 57 9.70 19.15 21.81
CA ASP A 57 10.73 18.54 22.67
C ASP A 57 10.13 17.53 23.66
N VAL A 58 8.96 17.86 24.22
CA VAL A 58 8.23 16.97 25.14
C VAL A 58 7.65 15.78 24.37
N VAL A 59 7.10 16.01 23.18
CA VAL A 59 6.60 14.94 22.29
C VAL A 59 7.74 14.00 21.92
N GLU A 60 8.93 14.53 21.61
CA GLU A 60 10.11 13.71 21.32
C GLU A 60 10.49 12.85 22.51
N ALA A 61 10.63 13.44 23.69
CA ALA A 61 11.12 12.75 24.87
C ALA A 61 10.12 11.71 25.42
N ASP A 62 8.83 12.05 25.46
CA ASP A 62 7.81 11.24 26.12
C ASP A 62 7.10 10.26 25.17
N VAL A 63 7.18 10.48 23.84
CA VAL A 63 6.44 9.68 22.85
C VAL A 63 7.36 9.10 21.78
N SER A 64 8.10 9.95 21.04
CA SER A 64 8.85 9.48 19.87
C SER A 64 9.98 8.54 20.25
N LYS A 65 10.82 8.90 21.22
CA LYS A 65 11.94 8.06 21.69
C LYS A 65 11.49 6.69 22.22
N PRO A 66 10.52 6.57 23.13
CA PRO A 66 10.04 5.27 23.59
C PRO A 66 9.51 4.39 22.46
N ILE A 67 8.84 4.98 21.44
CA ILE A 67 8.36 4.25 20.27
C ILE A 67 9.52 3.79 19.39
N GLU A 68 10.52 4.66 19.13
CA GLU A 68 11.73 4.31 18.38
C GLU A 68 12.50 3.15 19.05
N GLU A 69 12.69 3.23 20.35
CA GLU A 69 13.36 2.19 21.12
C GLU A 69 12.62 0.85 21.03
N ALA A 70 11.29 0.88 21.13
CA ALA A 70 10.45 -0.31 20.98
C ALA A 70 10.57 -0.92 19.58
N ILE A 71 10.48 -0.11 18.52
CA ILE A 71 10.56 -0.55 17.13
C ILE A 71 11.97 -1.04 16.79
N ASN A 72 13.01 -0.43 17.32
CA ASN A 72 14.41 -0.83 17.07
C ASN A 72 14.73 -2.26 17.54
N THR A 73 13.91 -2.85 18.40
CA THR A 73 14.05 -4.25 18.82
C THR A 73 13.52 -5.26 17.80
N ILE A 74 12.83 -4.81 16.75
CA ILE A 74 12.20 -5.67 15.76
C ILE A 74 13.23 -6.08 14.70
N SER A 75 13.26 -7.36 14.35
CA SER A 75 14.15 -7.86 13.31
C SER A 75 13.73 -7.35 11.92
N GLY A 76 14.73 -7.04 11.09
CA GLY A 76 14.48 -6.61 9.71
C GLY A 76 14.18 -5.12 9.54
N VAL A 77 14.25 -4.33 10.60
CA VAL A 77 14.20 -2.86 10.52
C VAL A 77 15.45 -2.36 9.80
N LYS A 78 15.24 -1.54 8.77
CA LYS A 78 16.30 -0.92 7.96
C LYS A 78 16.60 0.50 8.44
N THR A 79 15.54 1.31 8.62
CA THR A 79 15.65 2.72 9.01
C THR A 79 14.45 3.11 9.83
N ILE A 80 14.67 3.91 10.89
CA ILE A 80 13.62 4.56 11.67
C ILE A 80 13.83 6.06 11.55
N ARG A 81 12.75 6.79 11.28
CA ARG A 81 12.73 8.25 11.29
C ARG A 81 11.54 8.73 12.10
N SER A 82 11.76 9.68 12.99
CA SER A 82 10.68 10.30 13.75
C SER A 82 10.57 11.79 13.44
N TYR A 83 9.36 12.26 13.54
CA TYR A 83 9.00 13.66 13.37
C TYR A 83 8.12 14.06 14.55
N SER A 84 8.63 14.96 15.37
CA SER A 84 7.92 15.49 16.53
C SER A 84 7.44 16.90 16.25
N PHE A 85 6.13 17.05 16.19
CA PHE A 85 5.45 18.33 16.01
C PHE A 85 4.77 18.74 17.31
N GLU A 86 4.25 19.97 17.37
CA GLU A 86 3.41 20.41 18.47
C GLU A 86 2.16 19.50 18.58
N GLY A 87 2.06 18.78 19.70
CA GLY A 87 0.95 17.88 19.97
C GLY A 87 0.89 16.59 19.17
N THR A 88 1.89 16.26 18.35
CA THR A 88 1.83 15.05 17.49
C THR A 88 3.22 14.47 17.23
N SER A 89 3.33 13.15 17.40
CA SER A 89 4.48 12.35 16.98
C SER A 89 4.13 11.50 15.77
N SER A 90 5.05 11.40 14.81
CA SER A 90 4.97 10.49 13.67
C SER A 90 6.28 9.75 13.53
N VAL A 91 6.27 8.44 13.78
CA VAL A 91 7.44 7.56 13.65
C VAL A 91 7.26 6.66 12.44
N VAL A 92 8.19 6.73 11.49
CA VAL A 92 8.20 5.97 10.25
C VAL A 92 9.28 4.89 10.34
N ALA A 93 8.89 3.64 10.25
CA ALA A 93 9.79 2.50 10.22
C ALA A 93 9.80 1.87 8.82
N GLU A 94 10.97 1.84 8.20
CA GLU A 94 11.23 1.14 6.94
C GLU A 94 11.87 -0.21 7.25
N PHE A 95 11.35 -1.27 6.67
CA PHE A 95 11.89 -2.62 6.81
C PHE A 95 12.60 -3.05 5.52
N ASN A 96 13.39 -4.11 5.61
CA ASN A 96 14.01 -4.73 4.45
C ASN A 96 12.93 -5.32 3.52
N LEU A 97 13.19 -5.36 2.21
CA LEU A 97 12.21 -5.80 1.19
C LEU A 97 11.83 -7.29 1.29
N ASP A 98 12.61 -8.08 2.00
CA ASP A 98 12.35 -9.50 2.28
C ASP A 98 11.34 -9.73 3.42
N VAL A 99 11.04 -8.67 4.20
CA VAL A 99 10.09 -8.73 5.30
C VAL A 99 8.66 -8.60 4.77
N ASN A 100 7.77 -9.48 5.25
CA ASN A 100 6.35 -9.36 4.92
C ASN A 100 5.76 -8.12 5.59
N PRO A 101 5.12 -7.18 4.82
CA PRO A 101 4.59 -5.94 5.37
C PRO A 101 3.51 -6.12 6.44
N ASP A 102 2.70 -7.19 6.34
CA ASP A 102 1.64 -7.47 7.31
C ASP A 102 2.22 -7.93 8.64
N SER A 103 3.24 -8.80 8.59
CA SER A 103 3.95 -9.25 9.78
C SER A 103 4.68 -8.10 10.46
N ALA A 104 5.39 -7.26 9.67
CA ALA A 104 6.07 -6.08 10.19
C ALA A 104 5.10 -5.13 10.92
N ALA A 105 3.93 -4.86 10.31
CA ALA A 105 2.92 -4.00 10.93
C ALA A 105 2.36 -4.60 12.23
N GLN A 106 2.23 -5.93 12.31
CA GLN A 106 1.77 -6.59 13.53
C GLN A 106 2.83 -6.53 14.63
N ASP A 107 4.10 -6.81 14.30
CA ASP A 107 5.21 -6.74 15.24
C ASP A 107 5.36 -5.31 15.81
N VAL A 108 5.27 -4.29 14.95
CA VAL A 108 5.27 -2.89 15.36
C VAL A 108 4.09 -2.60 16.30
N ARG A 109 2.89 -3.07 15.99
CA ARG A 109 1.70 -2.86 16.81
C ARG A 109 1.87 -3.44 18.20
N ASP A 110 2.38 -4.66 18.30
CA ASP A 110 2.58 -5.36 19.57
C ASP A 110 3.66 -4.68 20.42
N LYS A 111 4.76 -4.26 19.82
CA LYS A 111 5.85 -3.55 20.51
C LYS A 111 5.43 -2.15 20.95
N VAL A 112 4.75 -1.41 20.09
CA VAL A 112 4.25 -0.07 20.41
C VAL A 112 3.16 -0.12 21.48
N ALA A 113 2.27 -1.11 21.45
CA ALA A 113 1.28 -1.30 22.52
C ALA A 113 1.94 -1.54 23.89
N THR A 114 3.04 -2.30 23.92
CA THR A 114 3.83 -2.53 25.14
C THR A 114 4.48 -1.23 25.63
N ALA A 115 5.07 -0.44 24.74
CA ALA A 115 5.66 0.86 25.07
C ALA A 115 4.59 1.86 25.54
N ALA A 116 3.43 1.88 24.90
CA ALA A 116 2.31 2.77 25.24
C ALA A 116 1.74 2.53 26.64
N ALA A 117 1.88 1.33 27.18
CA ALA A 117 1.49 1.03 28.56
C ALA A 117 2.28 1.83 29.59
N GLY A 118 3.47 2.32 29.23
CA GLY A 118 4.32 3.20 30.05
C GLY A 118 4.11 4.69 29.82
N PHE A 119 3.21 5.09 28.95
CA PHE A 119 3.00 6.50 28.61
C PHE A 119 2.33 7.27 29.76
N ARG A 120 2.63 8.56 29.81
CA ARG A 120 1.95 9.48 30.73
C ARG A 120 0.50 9.68 30.37
N SER A 121 -0.33 10.02 31.35
CA SER A 121 -1.73 10.40 31.12
C SER A 121 -1.81 11.62 30.20
N GLY A 122 -2.72 11.60 29.22
CA GLY A 122 -2.89 12.65 28.21
C GLY A 122 -2.24 12.36 26.86
N ILE A 123 -1.50 11.26 26.74
CA ILE A 123 -1.03 10.74 25.45
C ILE A 123 -2.10 9.78 24.91
N ASP A 124 -2.55 10.04 23.68
CA ASP A 124 -3.52 9.17 23.01
C ASP A 124 -2.87 7.82 22.59
N ILE A 125 -3.69 6.80 22.40
CA ILE A 125 -3.23 5.48 21.95
C ILE A 125 -2.57 5.60 20.57
N PRO A 126 -1.34 5.09 20.39
CA PRO A 126 -0.66 5.12 19.10
C PRO A 126 -1.44 4.41 18.01
N LEU A 127 -1.62 5.06 16.86
CA LEU A 127 -2.21 4.49 15.67
C LEU A 127 -1.11 3.95 14.76
N VAL A 128 -1.11 2.65 14.52
CA VAL A 128 -0.15 1.98 13.64
C VAL A 128 -0.79 1.73 12.28
N SER A 129 -0.25 2.36 11.25
CA SER A 129 -0.73 2.28 9.87
C SER A 129 0.36 1.72 8.95
N ARG A 130 0.00 0.83 8.05
CA ARG A 130 0.87 0.41 6.95
C ARG A 130 0.73 1.43 5.81
N VAL A 131 1.86 1.81 5.21
CA VAL A 131 1.85 2.61 3.98
C VAL A 131 1.65 1.66 2.80
N ASP A 132 0.51 1.80 2.15
CA ASP A 132 0.19 1.05 0.94
C ASP A 132 0.19 2.04 -0.24
N MET A 133 1.18 1.91 -1.13
CA MET A 133 1.27 2.77 -2.30
C MET A 133 0.15 2.50 -3.32
N GLN A 134 -0.51 1.35 -3.22
CA GLN A 134 -1.65 1.01 -4.07
C GLN A 134 -2.95 1.72 -3.66
N GLN A 135 -3.00 2.34 -2.48
CA GLN A 135 -4.15 3.13 -2.03
C GLN A 135 -4.22 4.54 -2.64
N ASN A 136 -3.29 4.89 -3.53
CA ASN A 136 -3.42 6.12 -4.29
C ASN A 136 -4.68 6.07 -5.15
N ALA A 137 -5.48 7.13 -5.09
CA ALA A 137 -6.68 7.23 -5.92
C ALA A 137 -6.29 7.14 -7.41
N MET A 138 -6.71 6.07 -8.08
CA MET A 138 -6.47 5.90 -9.52
C MET A 138 -7.20 6.95 -10.37
N MET A 139 -8.28 7.52 -9.82
CA MET A 139 -9.08 8.54 -10.49
C MET A 139 -9.69 9.49 -9.48
N SER A 140 -9.60 10.78 -9.75
CA SER A 140 -10.31 11.82 -9.00
C SER A 140 -11.42 12.40 -9.87
N ILE A 141 -12.67 12.32 -9.40
CA ILE A 141 -13.83 12.84 -10.11
C ILE A 141 -14.31 14.10 -9.40
N VAL A 142 -14.32 15.21 -10.10
CA VAL A 142 -14.87 16.47 -9.60
C VAL A 142 -16.35 16.55 -10.00
N VAL A 143 -17.21 16.76 -9.02
CA VAL A 143 -18.66 16.94 -9.22
C VAL A 143 -19.02 18.39 -8.90
N SER A 144 -19.66 19.07 -9.86
CA SER A 144 -20.13 20.45 -9.68
C SER A 144 -21.58 20.56 -10.17
N SER A 145 -22.34 21.45 -9.56
CA SER A 145 -23.73 21.75 -9.97
C SER A 145 -24.06 23.21 -9.63
N ASP A 146 -24.66 23.91 -10.56
CA ASP A 146 -25.11 25.31 -10.36
C ASP A 146 -26.45 25.42 -9.62
N GLY A 147 -27.19 24.30 -9.48
CA GLY A 147 -28.55 24.30 -8.92
C GLY A 147 -28.72 23.57 -7.59
N MET A 148 -27.66 22.95 -7.07
CA MET A 148 -27.70 22.20 -5.82
C MET A 148 -26.89 22.89 -4.71
N SER A 149 -27.34 22.77 -3.45
CA SER A 149 -26.52 23.18 -2.33
C SER A 149 -25.32 22.23 -2.19
N LEU A 150 -24.21 22.71 -1.60
CA LEU A 150 -23.01 21.88 -1.38
C LEU A 150 -23.33 20.61 -0.56
N ARG A 151 -24.25 20.71 0.36
CA ARG A 151 -24.71 19.59 1.21
C ARG A 151 -25.43 18.54 0.37
N ASP A 152 -26.37 18.96 -0.47
CA ASP A 152 -27.16 18.05 -1.31
C ASP A 152 -26.28 17.39 -2.37
N LEU A 153 -25.32 18.15 -2.91
CA LEU A 153 -24.33 17.64 -3.86
C LEU A 153 -23.44 16.57 -3.24
N THR A 154 -22.98 16.79 -2.00
CA THR A 154 -22.17 15.81 -1.26
C THR A 154 -22.99 14.55 -0.98
N GLN A 155 -24.22 14.69 -0.52
CA GLN A 155 -25.11 13.57 -0.25
C GLN A 155 -25.39 12.76 -1.54
N TRP A 156 -25.67 13.44 -2.65
CA TRP A 156 -25.89 12.80 -3.94
C TRP A 156 -24.63 12.05 -4.42
N ALA A 157 -23.44 12.66 -4.25
CA ALA A 157 -22.17 12.04 -4.62
C ALA A 157 -21.91 10.74 -3.83
N ASP A 158 -22.16 10.72 -2.53
CA ASP A 158 -21.98 9.55 -1.67
C ASP A 158 -23.04 8.46 -1.92
N GLU A 159 -24.30 8.85 -2.06
CA GLU A 159 -25.40 7.87 -2.16
C GLU A 159 -25.60 7.32 -3.57
N VAL A 160 -25.35 8.12 -4.59
CA VAL A 160 -25.64 7.76 -5.99
C VAL A 160 -24.36 7.51 -6.79
N ALA A 161 -23.47 8.51 -6.88
CA ALA A 161 -22.30 8.43 -7.74
C ALA A 161 -21.32 7.35 -7.24
N LYS A 162 -20.98 7.36 -5.95
CA LYS A 162 -20.06 6.38 -5.34
C LYS A 162 -20.59 4.95 -5.45
N LYS A 163 -21.88 4.72 -5.16
CA LYS A 163 -22.47 3.38 -5.27
C LYS A 163 -22.48 2.86 -6.69
N LYS A 164 -22.81 3.72 -7.67
CA LYS A 164 -22.77 3.31 -9.08
C LYS A 164 -21.38 2.98 -9.57
N LEU A 165 -20.36 3.75 -9.15
CA LEU A 165 -18.97 3.48 -9.50
C LEU A 165 -18.45 2.19 -8.87
N GLN A 166 -18.83 1.90 -7.62
CA GLN A 166 -18.43 0.66 -6.92
C GLN A 166 -19.06 -0.61 -7.51
N THR A 167 -20.13 -0.49 -8.29
CA THR A 167 -20.79 -1.64 -8.93
C THR A 167 -20.28 -1.93 -10.34
N VAL A 168 -19.38 -1.12 -10.87
CA VAL A 168 -18.75 -1.38 -12.18
C VAL A 168 -17.70 -2.49 -12.01
N PRO A 169 -17.86 -3.63 -12.70
CA PRO A 169 -16.85 -4.69 -12.66
C PRO A 169 -15.60 -4.23 -13.43
N GLY A 170 -14.44 -4.32 -12.78
CA GLY A 170 -13.14 -3.97 -13.35
C GLY A 170 -12.03 -4.16 -12.36
#